data_069dcced7d0907bf480deef4cece93e7
#
_entry.id   069dcced7d0907bf480deef4cece93e7
#
_cell.length_a   1.000
_cell.length_b   1.000
_cell.length_c   1.000
_cell.angle_alpha   90.00
_cell.angle_beta   90.00
_cell.angle_gamma   90.00
#
_symmetry.space_group_name_H-M   'P 1'
#
loop_
_entity.id
_entity.type
_entity.pdbx_description
1 polymer ?
#
loop_
_entity_poly.entity_id
_entity_poly.type
_entity_poly.pdbx_seq_one_letter_code
_entity_poly.pdbx_strand_id
1 'polypeptide(L)'
;MVTPLTEPGVFPEVLQVELDCLLQHLGRTTGEATTTVVPAGPVVGTTLPISLTSTTTYEAANGDLLSQKFAGTGQIDVVTLEVEFQGMETFEGGTGRFSDAVGFAHSVGSASFVTNVGFLITKGRLAY
;
A
#
# COMPACT_ATOMS: atom_id res chain seq x y z
N MET A 1 -2.04 -7.43 7.20
CA MET A 1 -3.33 -7.19 7.88
C MET A 1 -3.75 -5.74 7.71
N VAL A 2 -4.99 -5.50 7.43
CA VAL A 2 -5.56 -4.16 7.23
C VAL A 2 -6.43 -3.81 8.43
N THR A 3 -6.15 -2.66 9.05
CA THR A 3 -6.92 -2.17 10.20
C THR A 3 -7.50 -0.80 9.87
N PRO A 4 -8.82 -0.62 9.85
CA PRO A 4 -9.42 0.69 9.66
C PRO A 4 -9.08 1.63 10.84
N LEU A 5 -8.63 2.85 10.53
CA LEU A 5 -8.40 3.91 11.51
C LEU A 5 -9.56 4.92 11.57
N THR A 6 -10.46 4.85 10.59
CA THR A 6 -11.71 5.61 10.54
C THR A 6 -12.89 4.66 10.46
N GLU A 7 -14.09 5.18 10.65
CA GLU A 7 -15.30 4.36 10.54
C GLU A 7 -15.44 3.79 9.13
N PRO A 8 -15.63 2.46 8.96
CA PRO A 8 -15.78 1.84 7.65
C PRO A 8 -16.94 2.44 6.84
N GLY A 9 -16.70 2.69 5.56
CA GLY A 9 -17.69 3.28 4.66
C GLY A 9 -17.79 4.80 4.72
N VAL A 10 -17.09 5.46 5.63
CA VAL A 10 -16.99 6.93 5.71
C VAL A 10 -15.70 7.36 5.04
N PHE A 11 -15.80 8.22 4.03
CA PHE A 11 -14.65 8.72 3.30
C PHE A 11 -14.25 10.14 3.77
N PRO A 12 -12.92 10.47 3.76
CA PRO A 12 -11.81 9.59 3.42
C PRO A 12 -11.66 8.46 4.43
N GLU A 13 -11.43 7.26 3.95
CA GLU A 13 -11.16 6.11 4.80
C GLU A 13 -9.64 5.97 4.99
N VAL A 14 -9.21 5.92 6.24
CA VAL A 14 -7.80 5.77 6.60
C VAL A 14 -7.58 4.38 7.17
N LEU A 15 -6.61 3.68 6.61
CA LEU A 15 -6.30 2.30 6.94
C LEU A 15 -4.86 2.20 7.42
N GLN A 16 -4.62 1.37 8.41
CA GLN A 16 -3.29 0.89 8.74
C GLN A 16 -3.09 -0.49 8.15
N VAL A 17 -1.99 -0.67 7.43
CA VAL A 17 -1.67 -1.91 6.74
C VAL A 17 -0.35 -2.45 7.25
N GLU A 18 -0.35 -3.69 7.70
CA GLU A 18 0.87 -4.42 8.06
C GLU A 18 1.26 -5.32 6.88
N LEU A 19 2.53 -5.28 6.52
CA LEU A 19 3.07 -5.97 5.37
C LEU A 19 4.14 -6.97 5.80
N ASP A 20 4.05 -8.19 5.27
CA ASP A 20 5.13 -9.20 5.35
C ASP A 20 5.56 -9.47 3.92
N CYS A 21 6.78 -9.07 3.60
CA CYS A 21 7.27 -9.01 2.23
C CYS A 21 8.54 -9.83 2.06
N LEU A 22 8.70 -10.41 0.88
CA LEU A 22 9.97 -10.93 0.41
C LEU A 22 10.43 -10.02 -0.72
N LEU A 23 11.41 -9.17 -0.43
CA LEU A 23 11.98 -8.25 -1.40
C LEU A 23 13.32 -8.79 -1.91
N GLN A 24 13.50 -8.75 -3.22
CA GLN A 24 14.75 -9.15 -3.84
C GLN A 24 15.90 -8.28 -3.30
N HIS A 25 17.00 -8.90 -2.90
CA HIS A 25 18.19 -8.29 -2.28
C HIS A 25 18.02 -7.76 -0.84
N LEU A 26 16.80 -7.65 -0.33
CA LEU A 26 16.55 -7.21 1.04
C LEU A 26 16.14 -8.35 1.96
N GLY A 27 15.74 -9.49 1.39
CA GLY A 27 15.26 -10.63 2.13
C GLY A 27 13.88 -10.39 2.73
N ARG A 28 13.61 -11.05 3.85
CA ARG A 28 12.36 -10.90 4.56
C ARG A 28 12.28 -9.51 5.19
N THR A 29 11.22 -8.80 4.87
CA THR A 29 11.02 -7.40 5.25
C THR A 29 9.59 -7.25 5.78
N THR A 30 9.44 -6.54 6.88
CA THR A 30 8.13 -6.15 7.38
C THR A 30 7.87 -4.69 7.08
N GLY A 31 6.62 -4.30 6.96
CA GLY A 31 6.26 -2.92 6.69
C GLY A 31 4.97 -2.52 7.37
N GLU A 32 4.88 -1.23 7.65
CA GLU A 32 3.66 -0.59 8.12
C GLU A 32 3.32 0.55 7.18
N ALA A 33 2.09 0.57 6.71
CA ALA A 33 1.57 1.60 5.83
C ALA A 33 0.35 2.27 6.44
N THR A 34 0.25 3.58 6.27
CA THR A 34 -0.98 4.32 6.48
C THR A 34 -1.54 4.71 5.13
N THR A 35 -2.70 4.20 4.80
CA THR A 35 -3.33 4.36 3.49
C THR A 35 -4.62 5.16 3.62
N THR A 36 -4.77 6.16 2.77
CA THR A 36 -5.99 6.97 2.66
C THR A 36 -6.70 6.62 1.37
N VAL A 37 -7.98 6.30 1.47
CA VAL A 37 -8.84 5.93 0.33
C VAL A 37 -9.93 6.98 0.19
N VAL A 38 -10.09 7.51 -1.01
CA VAL A 38 -11.16 8.46 -1.34
C VAL A 38 -11.89 8.02 -2.61
N PRO A 39 -13.21 8.27 -2.72
CA PRO A 39 -13.92 8.02 -3.96
C PRO A 39 -13.36 8.89 -5.09
N ALA A 40 -13.21 8.29 -6.27
CA ALA A 40 -12.76 8.99 -7.48
C ALA A 40 -13.90 9.21 -8.49
N GLY A 41 -15.11 8.79 -8.16
CA GLY A 41 -16.29 8.94 -9.00
C GLY A 41 -17.51 8.27 -8.38
N PRO A 42 -18.66 8.27 -9.06
CA PRO A 42 -19.87 7.61 -8.57
C PRO A 42 -19.78 6.09 -8.68
N VAL A 43 -20.59 5.40 -7.88
CA VAL A 43 -20.79 3.95 -8.03
C VAL A 43 -21.46 3.66 -9.37
N VAL A 44 -20.89 2.74 -10.13
CA VAL A 44 -21.47 2.23 -11.38
C VAL A 44 -21.69 0.72 -11.21
N GLY A 45 -22.96 0.29 -11.20
CA GLY A 45 -23.30 -1.06 -10.84
C GLY A 45 -22.93 -1.35 -9.38
N THR A 46 -21.99 -2.26 -9.15
CA THR A 46 -21.45 -2.57 -7.81
C THR A 46 -20.03 -2.05 -7.60
N THR A 47 -19.52 -1.24 -8.53
CA THR A 47 -18.13 -0.78 -8.53
C THR A 47 -18.02 0.69 -8.15
N LEU A 48 -17.22 0.98 -7.13
CA LEU A 48 -16.85 2.32 -6.74
C LEU A 48 -15.39 2.58 -7.14
N PRO A 49 -15.12 3.54 -8.04
CA PRO A 49 -13.76 3.94 -8.32
C PRO A 49 -13.16 4.69 -7.12
N ILE A 50 -11.89 4.45 -6.82
CA ILE A 50 -11.18 5.04 -5.70
C ILE A 50 -9.81 5.56 -6.10
N SER A 51 -9.32 6.54 -5.33
CA SER A 51 -7.92 6.94 -5.31
C SER A 51 -7.31 6.57 -3.97
N LEU A 52 -6.06 6.11 -4.01
CA LEU A 52 -5.33 5.70 -2.82
C LEU A 52 -4.01 6.47 -2.73
N THR A 53 -3.69 6.92 -1.52
CA THR A 53 -2.36 7.42 -1.18
C THR A 53 -1.90 6.73 0.08
N SER A 54 -0.59 6.48 0.17
CA SER A 54 -0.04 5.72 1.27
C SER A 54 1.37 6.18 1.60
N THR A 55 1.72 6.13 2.87
CA THR A 55 3.09 6.23 3.35
C THR A 55 3.44 4.92 4.01
N THR A 56 4.59 4.35 3.67
CA THR A 56 5.03 3.06 4.16
C THR A 56 6.43 3.16 4.73
N THR A 57 6.66 2.48 5.83
CA THR A 57 8.00 2.25 6.38
C THR A 57 8.26 0.76 6.39
N TYR A 58 9.30 0.35 5.67
CA TYR A 58 9.78 -1.04 5.68
C TYR A 58 10.93 -1.18 6.65
N GLU A 59 10.98 -2.30 7.35
CA GLU A 59 12.10 -2.71 8.19
C GLU A 59 12.76 -3.95 7.59
N ALA A 60 14.02 -3.84 7.23
CA ALA A 60 14.82 -4.95 6.75
C ALA A 60 15.26 -5.86 7.91
N ALA A 61 15.78 -7.04 7.58
CA ALA A 61 16.16 -8.04 8.57
C ALA A 61 17.21 -7.54 9.59
N ASN A 62 18.06 -6.58 9.20
CA ASN A 62 19.07 -5.97 10.08
C ASN A 62 18.56 -4.76 10.90
N GLY A 63 17.29 -4.41 10.78
CA GLY A 63 16.68 -3.27 11.48
C GLY A 63 16.74 -1.95 10.74
N ASP A 64 17.38 -1.86 9.56
CA ASP A 64 17.39 -0.64 8.75
C ASP A 64 15.99 -0.35 8.20
N LEU A 65 15.61 0.93 8.19
CA LEU A 65 14.30 1.39 7.74
C LEU A 65 14.38 1.99 6.35
N LEU A 66 13.35 1.75 5.54
CA LEU A 66 13.18 2.30 4.21
C LEU A 66 11.81 2.96 4.11
N SER A 67 11.78 4.24 3.73
CA SER A 67 10.57 5.02 3.59
C SER A 67 10.09 5.06 2.14
N GLN A 68 8.78 5.01 1.97
CA GLN A 68 8.15 4.94 0.65
C GLN A 68 6.83 5.69 0.66
N LYS A 69 6.50 6.29 -0.49
CA LYS A 69 5.17 6.84 -0.77
C LYS A 69 4.54 6.09 -1.93
N PHE A 70 3.24 5.92 -1.86
CA PHE A 70 2.43 5.30 -2.90
C PHE A 70 1.29 6.22 -3.30
N ALA A 71 1.02 6.28 -4.59
CA ALA A 71 -0.17 6.93 -5.14
C ALA A 71 -0.73 6.06 -6.25
N GLY A 72 -2.01 5.79 -6.18
CA GLY A 72 -2.65 4.90 -7.13
C GLY A 72 -4.14 5.07 -7.24
N THR A 73 -4.72 4.24 -8.05
CA THR A 73 -6.16 4.14 -8.30
C THR A 73 -6.61 2.71 -8.19
N GLY A 74 -7.88 2.52 -7.95
CA GLY A 74 -8.46 1.21 -7.87
C GLY A 74 -9.96 1.26 -7.89
N GLN A 75 -10.57 0.15 -7.48
CA GLN A 75 -12.01 0.02 -7.39
C GLN A 75 -12.39 -0.90 -6.24
N ILE A 76 -13.53 -0.61 -5.64
CA ILE A 76 -14.16 -1.44 -4.61
C ILE A 76 -15.45 -2.00 -5.18
N ASP A 77 -15.64 -3.33 -5.05
CA ASP A 77 -16.96 -3.92 -5.18
C ASP A 77 -17.72 -3.66 -3.88
N VAL A 78 -18.78 -2.87 -3.94
CA VAL A 78 -19.51 -2.46 -2.74
C VAL A 78 -20.38 -3.56 -2.15
N VAL A 79 -20.54 -4.67 -2.85
CA VAL A 79 -21.29 -5.86 -2.38
C VAL A 79 -20.35 -6.86 -1.72
N THR A 80 -19.28 -7.23 -2.40
CA THR A 80 -18.31 -8.22 -1.89
C THR A 80 -17.24 -7.61 -0.97
N LEU A 81 -17.06 -6.28 -1.03
CA LEU A 81 -16.02 -5.53 -0.34
C LEU A 81 -14.59 -5.94 -0.74
N GLU A 82 -14.45 -6.41 -1.95
CA GLU A 82 -13.16 -6.68 -2.56
C GLU A 82 -12.63 -5.42 -3.26
N VAL A 83 -11.34 -5.20 -3.11
CA VAL A 83 -10.61 -4.04 -3.65
C VAL A 83 -9.55 -4.52 -4.61
N GLU A 84 -9.47 -3.91 -5.78
CA GLU A 84 -8.35 -4.04 -6.71
C GLU A 84 -7.72 -2.66 -6.89
N PHE A 85 -6.39 -2.60 -6.93
CA PHE A 85 -5.67 -1.34 -7.03
C PHE A 85 -4.35 -1.50 -7.77
N GLN A 86 -3.86 -0.39 -8.29
CA GLN A 86 -2.54 -0.25 -8.89
C GLN A 86 -2.00 1.16 -8.67
N GLY A 87 -0.71 1.31 -8.70
CA GLY A 87 -0.11 2.62 -8.57
C GLY A 87 1.40 2.60 -8.57
N MET A 88 1.97 3.76 -8.28
CA MET A 88 3.41 3.98 -8.26
C MET A 88 3.90 4.19 -6.83
N GLU A 89 4.98 3.52 -6.53
CA GLU A 89 5.73 3.70 -5.29
C GLU A 89 6.98 4.53 -5.55
N THR A 90 7.28 5.45 -4.63
CA THR A 90 8.50 6.24 -4.65
C THR A 90 9.24 6.01 -3.34
N PHE A 91 10.51 5.61 -3.42
CA PHE A 91 11.36 5.43 -2.25
C PHE A 91 12.05 6.75 -1.91
N GLU A 92 12.05 7.12 -0.64
CA GLU A 92 12.44 8.45 -0.17
C GLU A 92 13.47 8.41 0.96
N GLY A 93 14.39 7.46 0.92
CA GLY A 93 15.42 7.34 1.94
C GLY A 93 15.00 6.46 3.11
N GLY A 94 15.70 6.60 4.22
CA GLY A 94 15.50 5.78 5.40
C GLY A 94 16.63 5.91 6.38
N THR A 95 16.95 4.83 7.08
CA THR A 95 18.04 4.76 8.04
C THR A 95 19.13 3.78 7.60
N GLY A 96 20.31 3.88 8.19
CA GLY A 96 21.43 2.98 7.90
C GLY A 96 21.78 2.98 6.42
N ARG A 97 21.82 1.81 5.80
CA ARG A 97 22.14 1.67 4.38
C ARG A 97 21.12 2.32 3.43
N PHE A 98 19.92 2.65 3.93
CA PHE A 98 18.87 3.28 3.12
C PHE A 98 18.82 4.80 3.27
N SER A 99 19.79 5.42 3.96
CA SER A 99 19.77 6.88 4.17
C SER A 99 19.70 7.69 2.87
N ASP A 100 20.32 7.19 1.80
CA ASP A 100 20.32 7.81 0.47
C ASP A 100 19.46 7.04 -0.55
N ALA A 101 18.55 6.21 -0.08
CA ALA A 101 17.75 5.38 -0.96
C ALA A 101 16.82 6.23 -1.84
N VAL A 102 16.83 5.93 -3.14
CA VAL A 102 15.93 6.51 -4.14
C VAL A 102 15.48 5.42 -5.09
N GLY A 103 14.31 5.57 -5.63
CA GLY A 103 13.79 4.61 -6.59
C GLY A 103 12.30 4.75 -6.79
N PHE A 104 11.79 3.94 -7.67
CA PHE A 104 10.37 3.85 -7.95
C PHE A 104 9.98 2.43 -8.33
N ALA A 105 8.71 2.11 -8.11
CA ALA A 105 8.15 0.82 -8.46
C ALA A 105 6.69 0.98 -8.87
N HIS A 106 6.21 0.02 -9.64
CA HIS A 106 4.79 -0.13 -9.94
C HIS A 106 4.21 -1.29 -9.14
N SER A 107 3.10 -1.06 -8.49
CA SER A 107 2.43 -2.05 -7.66
C SER A 107 1.04 -2.35 -8.16
N VAL A 108 0.66 -3.62 -8.11
CA VAL A 108 -0.68 -4.12 -8.39
C VAL A 108 -1.07 -5.04 -7.24
N GLY A 109 -2.28 -4.89 -6.75
CA GLY A 109 -2.72 -5.73 -5.65
C GLY A 109 -4.23 -5.83 -5.53
N SER A 110 -4.64 -6.67 -4.61
CA SER A 110 -6.03 -6.83 -4.21
C SER A 110 -6.12 -7.09 -2.72
N ALA A 111 -7.25 -6.73 -2.14
CA ALA A 111 -7.54 -6.93 -0.73
C ALA A 111 -9.04 -7.17 -0.52
N SER A 112 -9.38 -7.75 0.62
CA SER A 112 -10.76 -7.93 1.04
C SER A 112 -10.99 -7.23 2.37
N PHE A 113 -12.00 -6.38 2.46
CA PHE A 113 -12.42 -5.79 3.73
C PHE A 113 -13.24 -6.75 4.59
N VAL A 114 -13.64 -7.90 4.06
CA VAL A 114 -14.28 -8.96 4.84
C VAL A 114 -13.25 -9.74 5.66
N THR A 115 -12.16 -10.15 5.02
CA THR A 115 -11.08 -10.92 5.67
C THR A 115 -9.98 -10.06 6.25
N ASN A 116 -9.90 -8.78 5.84
CA ASN A 116 -8.80 -7.85 6.16
C ASN A 116 -7.42 -8.35 5.71
N VAL A 117 -7.39 -9.11 4.63
CA VAL A 117 -6.18 -9.68 4.05
C VAL A 117 -6.13 -9.34 2.57
N GLY A 118 -4.94 -9.14 2.06
CA GLY A 118 -4.71 -8.89 0.65
C GLY A 118 -3.29 -9.28 0.24
N PHE A 119 -2.98 -9.06 -1.02
CA PHE A 119 -1.64 -9.25 -1.55
C PHE A 119 -1.27 -8.13 -2.51
N LEU A 120 0.04 -7.99 -2.71
CA LEU A 120 0.62 -6.93 -3.51
C LEU A 120 1.82 -7.49 -4.29
N ILE A 121 1.88 -7.17 -5.58
CA ILE A 121 3.04 -7.46 -6.41
C ILE A 121 3.65 -6.13 -6.83
N THR A 122 4.94 -5.97 -6.54
CA THR A 122 5.68 -4.74 -6.80
C THR A 122 6.87 -5.04 -7.70
N LYS A 123 7.05 -4.20 -8.73
CA LYS A 123 8.19 -4.27 -9.63
C LYS A 123 8.76 -2.87 -9.84
N GLY A 124 10.06 -2.72 -9.70
CA GLY A 124 10.72 -1.43 -9.87
C GLY A 124 12.20 -1.48 -9.60
N ARG A 125 12.75 -0.30 -9.30
CA ARG A 125 14.18 -0.10 -9.05
C ARG A 125 14.37 0.68 -7.76
N LEU A 126 15.32 0.23 -6.98
CA LEU A 126 15.76 0.86 -5.74
C LEU A 126 17.29 0.97 -5.78
N ALA A 127 17.80 2.19 -5.62
CA ALA A 127 19.23 2.45 -5.46
C ALA A 127 19.51 2.95 -4.03
N TYR A 128 20.55 2.43 -3.41
CA TYR A 128 20.96 2.80 -2.06
C TYR A 128 22.45 2.52 -1.81
#